data_b812fb606c270faa97344a843e3fc0bd
#
_entry.id   b812fb606c270faa97344a843e3fc0bd
#
_cell.length_a   1.000
_cell.length_b   1.000
_cell.length_c   1.000
_cell.angle_alpha   90.00
_cell.angle_beta   90.00
_cell.angle_gamma   90.00
#
_symmetry.space_group_name_H-M   'P 1'
#
loop_
_entity.id
_entity.type
_entity.pdbx_description
1 polymer ?
#
loop_
_entity_poly.entity_id
_entity_poly.type
_entity_poly.pdbx_seq_one_letter_code
_entity_poly.pdbx_strand_id
1 'polypeptide(L)'
;MTCKLHPAIALLLCAALSSPTFAKKQVKVAPAAVPQITADQKIEQVLNRLTYGARPGDVERVRQIGLTAFIDQQLHPESLPENPALEAKLAPLETLRMLSSEMVLKYPPSQQIRAMAKGNQPYPTDPETLRVVQRFIDRYKARLAQGKVDPDNVTEDRPAADLEKLGQSLPPAQREIFQNGKPDQKVALLESLSATQQYDILDVMPRGKRQALFTVASPQLRRRIQLLQGGPQQVVNSDLAEGKLFRAVYSNRQLEEVLTDFWYNHFNVFLDKGADRYMVTTYERDVIRPHVLGTFKDLLLATAQSPAMLFYLDNTQSVAPGMDKRPNGKKPSRGLNENYGRELMELHTLGVDGGYTQQDVTEVARCFTGWTIKELRTGGVFQFNERLHDQGEKSVLGVKIPANGGVSDGLKVIDILAHSPATARFISRSLATRFVSDNPTPALVDRMAATFTKTDGDLRATMKTMFEAPEFYTPASFQTKVKSPFEMMASALRATEAQVDYGFALVQQLNTLGEPLYRKVEPTGYSNKGSDWLNSASLLARMNFAVALTNNKVQGTKVNVKPEVAQTLGGPNFQKH
;
A
#
# COMPACT_ATOMS: atom_id res chain seq x y z
N MET A 1 -38.92 -43.12 -53.13
CA MET A 1 -38.45 -44.26 -53.89
C MET A 1 -37.48 -45.03 -53.02
N THR A 2 -37.91 -46.19 -52.64
CA THR A 2 -37.26 -47.22 -51.86
C THR A 2 -36.03 -47.82 -52.54
N CYS A 3 -34.99 -48.12 -51.81
CA CYS A 3 -34.29 -49.39 -52.00
C CYS A 3 -33.52 -49.78 -50.73
N LYS A 4 -34.01 -50.83 -50.11
CA LYS A 4 -33.31 -51.67 -49.13
C LYS A 4 -32.32 -52.59 -49.88
N LEU A 5 -31.18 -52.91 -49.26
CA LEU A 5 -30.59 -54.25 -49.39
C LEU A 5 -29.72 -54.58 -48.18
N HIS A 6 -29.90 -55.79 -47.72
CA HIS A 6 -29.44 -56.47 -46.53
C HIS A 6 -28.12 -57.25 -46.78
N PRO A 7 -27.54 -57.96 -45.79
CA PRO A 7 -26.12 -58.14 -45.54
C PRO A 7 -25.58 -59.48 -46.03
N ALA A 8 -24.24 -59.63 -46.13
CA ALA A 8 -23.61 -60.95 -46.23
C ALA A 8 -22.24 -60.93 -45.54
N ILE A 9 -22.16 -61.62 -44.47
CA ILE A 9 -21.21 -62.59 -43.92
C ILE A 9 -19.95 -62.82 -44.77
N ALA A 10 -18.80 -62.62 -44.15
CA ALA A 10 -17.58 -63.42 -44.41
C ALA A 10 -16.70 -63.48 -43.15
N LEU A 11 -16.77 -64.60 -42.47
CA LEU A 11 -15.70 -65.13 -41.60
C LEU A 11 -14.50 -65.48 -42.47
N LEU A 12 -13.27 -65.18 -42.02
CA LEU A 12 -12.14 -66.13 -42.05
C LEU A 12 -10.80 -65.55 -41.59
N LEU A 13 -10.19 -66.29 -40.70
CA LEU A 13 -8.80 -66.48 -40.35
C LEU A 13 -8.06 -65.41 -39.55
N CYS A 14 -7.98 -65.68 -38.25
CA CYS A 14 -6.84 -65.34 -37.37
C CYS A 14 -5.61 -66.05 -37.85
N ALA A 15 -4.60 -65.33 -38.32
CA ALA A 15 -3.20 -65.76 -38.34
C ALA A 15 -2.45 -64.96 -37.29
N ALA A 16 -2.04 -65.67 -36.25
CA ALA A 16 -1.17 -65.13 -35.21
C ALA A 16 0.25 -64.83 -35.82
N LEU A 17 0.54 -63.53 -35.92
CA LEU A 17 1.91 -63.06 -36.09
C LEU A 17 2.37 -62.48 -34.77
N SER A 18 3.10 -63.31 -34.01
CA SER A 18 3.86 -62.86 -32.82
C SER A 18 5.01 -61.97 -33.28
N SER A 19 4.82 -60.66 -33.19
CA SER A 19 5.92 -59.69 -33.34
C SER A 19 6.68 -59.60 -32.03
N PRO A 20 8.01 -59.60 -32.03
CA PRO A 20 8.78 -59.44 -30.82
C PRO A 20 8.58 -58.00 -30.28
N THR A 21 8.07 -57.88 -29.06
CA THR A 21 7.98 -56.64 -28.30
C THR A 21 9.41 -56.17 -27.97
N PHE A 22 9.95 -55.30 -28.80
CA PHE A 22 11.12 -54.51 -28.40
C PHE A 22 10.69 -53.57 -27.30
N ALA A 23 11.01 -53.88 -26.04
CA ALA A 23 10.94 -52.98 -24.92
C ALA A 23 11.86 -51.78 -25.24
N LYS A 24 11.27 -50.66 -25.70
CA LYS A 24 11.97 -49.39 -25.77
C LYS A 24 12.36 -49.01 -24.32
N LYS A 25 13.63 -49.22 -23.98
CA LYS A 25 14.25 -48.58 -22.83
C LYS A 25 13.95 -47.09 -22.94
N GLN A 26 13.01 -46.57 -22.12
CA GLN A 26 12.88 -45.13 -21.92
C GLN A 26 14.21 -44.64 -21.34
N VAL A 27 15.02 -44.06 -22.20
CA VAL A 27 16.15 -43.25 -21.77
C VAL A 27 15.52 -42.09 -20.99
N LYS A 28 15.64 -42.09 -19.68
CA LYS A 28 15.39 -40.89 -18.86
C LYS A 28 16.39 -39.86 -19.35
N VAL A 29 15.96 -39.01 -20.29
CA VAL A 29 16.67 -37.79 -20.63
C VAL A 29 16.67 -36.97 -19.36
N ALA A 30 17.82 -36.74 -18.77
CA ALA A 30 17.97 -35.82 -17.66
C ALA A 30 17.39 -34.48 -18.12
N PRO A 31 16.56 -33.78 -17.29
CA PRO A 31 16.04 -32.50 -17.68
C PRO A 31 17.21 -31.58 -18.04
N ALA A 32 17.12 -30.93 -19.20
CA ALA A 32 18.14 -29.99 -19.66
C ALA A 32 18.39 -28.96 -18.55
N ALA A 33 19.66 -28.73 -18.22
CA ALA A 33 20.02 -27.76 -17.20
C ALA A 33 19.45 -26.39 -17.57
N VAL A 34 18.71 -25.78 -16.66
CA VAL A 34 18.17 -24.43 -16.85
C VAL A 34 19.33 -23.45 -16.98
N PRO A 35 19.45 -22.69 -18.10
CA PRO A 35 20.52 -21.72 -18.27
C PRO A 35 20.54 -20.72 -17.08
N GLN A 36 21.74 -20.47 -16.55
CA GLN A 36 21.93 -19.57 -15.41
C GLN A 36 22.68 -18.31 -15.84
N ILE A 37 22.34 -17.17 -15.21
CA ILE A 37 23.08 -15.92 -15.33
C ILE A 37 24.42 -16.00 -14.57
N THR A 38 25.34 -15.06 -14.85
CA THR A 38 26.65 -14.99 -14.19
C THR A 38 26.53 -14.68 -12.69
N ALA A 39 27.61 -14.88 -11.93
CA ALA A 39 27.64 -14.58 -10.49
C ALA A 39 27.32 -13.11 -10.19
N ASP A 40 27.90 -12.17 -10.95
CA ASP A 40 27.61 -10.74 -10.79
C ASP A 40 26.17 -10.39 -11.15
N GLN A 41 25.63 -10.97 -12.22
CA GLN A 41 24.22 -10.81 -12.57
C GLN A 41 23.28 -11.36 -11.49
N LYS A 42 23.67 -12.44 -10.77
CA LYS A 42 22.89 -12.96 -9.64
C LYS A 42 22.85 -11.93 -8.48
N ILE A 43 23.95 -11.25 -8.21
CA ILE A 43 23.99 -10.18 -7.19
C ILE A 43 23.07 -9.02 -7.62
N GLU A 44 23.17 -8.56 -8.86
CA GLU A 44 22.29 -7.52 -9.39
C GLU A 44 20.81 -7.94 -9.34
N GLN A 45 20.49 -9.17 -9.72
CA GLN A 45 19.13 -9.72 -9.67
C GLN A 45 18.57 -9.66 -8.25
N VAL A 46 19.33 -10.13 -7.27
CA VAL A 46 18.91 -10.13 -5.87
C VAL A 46 18.74 -8.70 -5.34
N LEU A 47 19.69 -7.81 -5.59
CA LEU A 47 19.58 -6.40 -5.18
C LEU A 47 18.37 -5.72 -5.82
N ASN A 48 18.11 -5.96 -7.09
CA ASN A 48 16.99 -5.35 -7.80
C ASN A 48 15.63 -5.92 -7.40
N ARG A 49 15.55 -7.21 -6.98
CA ARG A 49 14.28 -7.87 -6.64
C ARG A 49 13.94 -7.80 -5.16
N LEU A 50 14.93 -7.92 -4.27
CA LEU A 50 14.71 -7.91 -2.82
C LEU A 50 14.75 -6.49 -2.23
N THR A 51 15.20 -5.51 -3.00
CA THR A 51 15.31 -4.12 -2.57
C THR A 51 14.68 -3.18 -3.60
N TYR A 52 14.57 -1.92 -3.26
CA TYR A 52 14.22 -0.88 -4.23
C TYR A 52 15.40 -0.46 -5.14
N GLY A 53 16.33 -1.38 -5.41
CA GLY A 53 17.51 -1.16 -6.24
C GLY A 53 18.78 -0.89 -5.43
N ALA A 54 19.93 -1.16 -6.06
CA ALA A 54 21.23 -1.00 -5.44
C ALA A 54 21.59 0.47 -5.17
N ARG A 55 22.28 0.71 -4.06
CA ARG A 55 23.07 1.92 -3.82
C ARG A 55 24.49 1.71 -4.33
N PRO A 56 25.28 2.78 -4.56
CA PRO A 56 26.71 2.67 -4.74
C PRO A 56 27.34 1.84 -3.62
N GLY A 57 28.17 0.86 -3.98
CA GLY A 57 28.84 -0.06 -3.04
C GLY A 57 28.03 -1.29 -2.61
N ASP A 58 26.71 -1.36 -2.86
CA ASP A 58 25.89 -2.52 -2.45
C ASP A 58 26.34 -3.82 -3.15
N VAL A 59 26.72 -3.77 -4.43
CA VAL A 59 27.21 -4.94 -5.19
C VAL A 59 28.48 -5.51 -4.54
N GLU A 60 29.44 -4.65 -4.21
CA GLU A 60 30.69 -5.04 -3.54
C GLU A 60 30.42 -5.61 -2.16
N ARG A 61 29.54 -5.01 -1.41
CA ARG A 61 29.13 -5.50 -0.09
C ARG A 61 28.52 -6.90 -0.18
N VAL A 62 27.59 -7.14 -1.13
CA VAL A 62 26.97 -8.46 -1.30
C VAL A 62 28.00 -9.49 -1.80
N ARG A 63 28.97 -9.09 -2.65
CA ARG A 63 30.07 -9.95 -3.09
C ARG A 63 30.93 -10.39 -1.90
N GLN A 64 31.21 -9.50 -0.95
CA GLN A 64 32.01 -9.77 0.24
C GLN A 64 31.32 -10.69 1.24
N ILE A 65 30.05 -10.43 1.56
CA ILE A 65 29.32 -11.25 2.55
C ILE A 65 28.76 -12.54 1.95
N GLY A 66 28.65 -12.62 0.64
CA GLY A 66 28.06 -13.72 -0.09
C GLY A 66 26.56 -13.56 -0.33
N LEU A 67 26.11 -13.99 -1.51
CA LEU A 67 24.72 -13.84 -1.97
C LEU A 67 23.71 -14.50 -1.02
N THR A 68 23.99 -15.75 -0.59
CA THR A 68 23.12 -16.50 0.33
C THR A 68 22.99 -15.81 1.69
N ALA A 69 24.10 -15.29 2.23
CA ALA A 69 24.09 -14.57 3.50
C ALA A 69 23.29 -13.26 3.40
N PHE A 70 23.38 -12.55 2.27
CA PHE A 70 22.56 -11.35 2.05
C PHE A 70 21.07 -11.67 1.99
N ILE A 71 20.66 -12.72 1.26
CA ILE A 71 19.27 -13.18 1.19
C ILE A 71 18.76 -13.55 2.59
N ASP A 72 19.56 -14.31 3.34
CA ASP A 72 19.20 -14.73 4.69
C ASP A 72 19.04 -13.53 5.64
N GLN A 73 19.96 -12.55 5.60
CA GLN A 73 19.82 -11.30 6.35
C GLN A 73 18.52 -10.55 6.02
N GLN A 74 18.14 -10.47 4.76
CA GLN A 74 16.92 -9.78 4.33
C GLN A 74 15.64 -10.58 4.70
N LEU A 75 15.72 -11.90 4.77
CA LEU A 75 14.64 -12.76 5.27
C LEU A 75 14.49 -12.68 6.80
N HIS A 76 15.48 -12.16 7.52
CA HIS A 76 15.49 -11.98 8.98
C HIS A 76 15.71 -10.51 9.35
N PRO A 77 14.78 -9.59 8.96
CA PRO A 77 14.94 -8.14 9.16
C PRO A 77 15.11 -7.77 10.63
N GLU A 78 14.60 -8.57 11.56
CA GLU A 78 14.76 -8.41 13.00
C GLU A 78 16.23 -8.42 13.46
N SER A 79 17.10 -9.08 12.70
CA SER A 79 18.55 -9.15 12.98
C SER A 79 19.34 -7.95 12.42
N LEU A 80 18.72 -7.16 11.54
CA LEU A 80 19.37 -6.02 10.89
C LEU A 80 19.14 -4.73 11.69
N PRO A 81 20.19 -4.01 12.10
CA PRO A 81 20.03 -2.68 12.68
C PRO A 81 19.46 -1.74 11.63
N GLU A 82 18.54 -0.88 12.04
CA GLU A 82 17.98 0.11 11.12
C GLU A 82 18.98 1.25 10.86
N ASN A 83 18.79 1.93 9.73
CA ASN A 83 19.62 3.06 9.34
C ASN A 83 19.28 4.29 10.20
N PRO A 84 20.23 4.89 10.95
CA PRO A 84 19.98 6.09 11.76
C PRO A 84 19.45 7.27 10.93
N ALA A 85 19.83 7.37 9.66
CA ALA A 85 19.29 8.40 8.77
C ALA A 85 17.78 8.23 8.52
N LEU A 86 17.28 7.00 8.47
CA LEU A 86 15.85 6.75 8.38
C LEU A 86 15.13 7.21 9.66
N GLU A 87 15.65 6.85 10.83
CA GLU A 87 15.05 7.25 12.10
C GLU A 87 14.94 8.77 12.22
N ALA A 88 16.01 9.49 11.84
CA ALA A 88 16.01 10.95 11.81
C ALA A 88 14.95 11.54 10.84
N LYS A 89 14.72 10.89 9.69
CA LYS A 89 13.69 11.30 8.71
C LYS A 89 12.26 11.01 9.20
N LEU A 90 12.06 9.90 9.91
CA LEU A 90 10.75 9.52 10.45
C LEU A 90 10.39 10.26 11.74
N ALA A 91 11.35 10.74 12.51
CA ALA A 91 11.12 11.38 13.79
C ALA A 91 10.12 12.56 13.73
N PRO A 92 10.16 13.46 12.71
CA PRO A 92 9.19 14.54 12.59
C PRO A 92 7.78 14.10 12.16
N LEU A 93 7.63 12.89 11.61
CA LEU A 93 6.35 12.35 11.10
C LEU A 93 5.59 11.69 12.26
N GLU A 94 5.07 12.50 13.18
CA GLU A 94 4.53 12.00 14.45
C GLU A 94 3.32 11.09 14.29
N THR A 95 2.48 11.30 13.25
CA THR A 95 1.28 10.49 13.04
C THR A 95 1.58 9.03 12.74
N LEU A 96 2.82 8.73 12.30
CA LEU A 96 3.27 7.34 12.11
C LEU A 96 3.33 6.53 13.41
N ARG A 97 3.36 7.19 14.57
CA ARG A 97 3.42 6.56 15.91
C ARG A 97 2.12 6.67 16.69
N MET A 98 1.15 7.45 16.19
CA MET A 98 -0.12 7.69 16.86
C MET A 98 -1.10 6.54 16.62
N LEU A 99 -2.04 6.37 17.54
CA LEU A 99 -3.24 5.58 17.31
C LEU A 99 -4.22 6.35 16.40
N SER A 100 -5.10 5.63 15.72
CA SER A 100 -6.13 6.27 14.88
C SER A 100 -6.99 7.25 15.67
N SER A 101 -7.32 6.95 16.93
CA SER A 101 -8.07 7.83 17.84
C SER A 101 -7.30 9.12 18.18
N GLU A 102 -6.01 9.01 18.42
CA GLU A 102 -5.15 10.18 18.70
C GLU A 102 -5.05 11.07 17.46
N MET A 103 -4.90 10.47 16.27
CA MET A 103 -4.86 11.22 15.01
C MET A 103 -6.17 11.99 14.76
N VAL A 104 -7.33 11.36 15.01
CA VAL A 104 -8.64 12.02 14.86
C VAL A 104 -8.79 13.18 15.83
N LEU A 105 -8.30 13.05 17.07
CA LEU A 105 -8.37 14.12 18.07
C LEU A 105 -7.42 15.28 17.73
N LYS A 106 -6.19 14.99 17.33
CA LYS A 106 -5.18 16.02 17.05
C LYS A 106 -5.36 16.67 15.68
N TYR A 107 -5.84 15.91 14.71
CA TYR A 107 -6.00 16.30 13.30
C TYR A 107 -7.44 16.07 12.83
N PRO A 108 -8.46 16.70 13.44
CA PRO A 108 -9.86 16.36 13.20
C PRO A 108 -10.28 16.55 11.75
N PRO A 109 -11.13 15.64 11.22
CA PRO A 109 -11.67 15.78 9.87
C PRO A 109 -12.61 16.99 9.76
N SER A 110 -12.76 17.52 8.55
CA SER A 110 -13.63 18.67 8.27
C SER A 110 -15.06 18.49 8.78
N GLN A 111 -15.57 17.26 8.80
CA GLN A 111 -16.91 16.97 9.33
C GLN A 111 -17.00 17.22 10.85
N GLN A 112 -15.97 16.86 11.62
CA GLN A 112 -15.92 17.13 13.07
C GLN A 112 -15.73 18.61 13.33
N ILE A 113 -14.87 19.30 12.57
CA ILE A 113 -14.71 20.76 12.66
C ILE A 113 -16.06 21.47 12.43
N ARG A 114 -16.84 21.01 11.45
CA ARG A 114 -18.21 21.53 11.22
C ARG A 114 -19.17 21.24 12.38
N ALA A 115 -19.07 20.06 12.98
CA ALA A 115 -19.88 19.69 14.15
C ALA A 115 -19.52 20.58 15.37
N MET A 116 -18.23 20.83 15.58
CA MET A 116 -17.76 21.79 16.60
C MET A 116 -18.27 23.21 16.32
N ALA A 117 -18.21 23.68 15.08
CA ALA A 117 -18.71 24.99 14.68
C ALA A 117 -20.21 25.17 14.94
N LYS A 118 -20.99 24.09 14.92
CA LYS A 118 -22.43 24.04 15.20
C LYS A 118 -22.75 23.76 16.67
N GLY A 119 -21.75 23.59 17.54
CA GLY A 119 -21.93 23.24 18.95
C GLY A 119 -22.34 21.78 19.20
N ASN A 120 -22.28 20.92 18.20
CA ASN A 120 -22.67 19.51 18.30
C ASN A 120 -21.52 18.59 18.76
N GLN A 121 -20.31 19.12 18.95
CA GLN A 121 -19.14 18.42 19.43
C GLN A 121 -18.25 19.37 20.24
N PRO A 122 -17.61 18.89 21.34
CA PRO A 122 -16.71 19.71 22.14
C PRO A 122 -15.46 20.10 21.34
N TYR A 123 -14.86 21.23 21.72
CA TYR A 123 -13.57 21.66 21.17
C TYR A 123 -12.43 20.79 21.69
N PRO A 124 -11.31 20.67 20.94
CA PRO A 124 -10.09 20.06 21.45
C PRO A 124 -9.59 20.77 22.72
N THR A 125 -9.05 20.00 23.65
CA THR A 125 -8.46 20.52 24.89
C THR A 125 -6.99 20.92 24.74
N ASP A 126 -6.28 20.32 23.75
CA ASP A 126 -4.91 20.70 23.43
C ASP A 126 -4.85 22.11 22.83
N PRO A 127 -4.05 23.04 23.39
CA PRO A 127 -4.04 24.45 22.98
C PRO A 127 -3.59 24.66 21.52
N GLU A 128 -2.66 23.86 21.00
CA GLU A 128 -2.19 23.99 19.62
C GLU A 128 -3.25 23.50 18.64
N THR A 129 -3.82 22.33 18.89
CA THR A 129 -4.94 21.78 18.12
C THR A 129 -6.16 22.69 18.13
N LEU A 130 -6.54 23.19 19.32
CA LEU A 130 -7.64 24.13 19.46
C LEU A 130 -7.46 25.37 18.58
N ARG A 131 -6.26 25.95 18.58
CA ARG A 131 -5.95 27.14 17.78
C ARG A 131 -6.09 26.88 16.28
N VAL A 132 -5.59 25.75 15.80
CA VAL A 132 -5.71 25.36 14.39
C VAL A 132 -7.18 25.13 14.04
N VAL A 133 -7.91 24.36 14.86
CA VAL A 133 -9.33 24.05 14.65
C VAL A 133 -10.18 25.30 14.70
N GLN A 134 -9.91 26.23 15.63
CA GLN A 134 -10.64 27.49 15.74
C GLN A 134 -10.56 28.31 14.44
N ARG A 135 -9.39 28.36 13.78
CA ARG A 135 -9.24 29.04 12.50
C ARG A 135 -10.12 28.45 11.39
N PHE A 136 -10.22 27.12 11.33
CA PHE A 136 -11.12 26.46 10.38
C PHE A 136 -12.59 26.70 10.73
N ILE A 137 -12.95 26.76 12.01
CA ILE A 137 -14.28 27.10 12.47
C ILE A 137 -14.65 28.53 12.08
N ASP A 138 -13.75 29.49 12.31
CA ASP A 138 -13.96 30.89 11.96
C ASP A 138 -14.14 31.10 10.45
N ARG A 139 -13.32 30.42 9.66
CA ARG A 139 -13.48 30.39 8.19
C ARG A 139 -14.81 29.78 7.77
N TYR A 140 -15.22 28.68 8.36
CA TYR A 140 -16.51 28.05 8.09
C TYR A 140 -17.68 28.95 8.43
N LYS A 141 -17.67 29.62 9.62
CA LYS A 141 -18.70 30.59 10.05
C LYS A 141 -18.76 31.79 9.11
N ALA A 142 -17.62 32.35 8.73
CA ALA A 142 -17.54 33.47 7.79
C ALA A 142 -18.17 33.15 6.42
N ARG A 143 -17.99 31.94 5.92
CA ARG A 143 -18.61 31.47 4.65
C ARG A 143 -20.11 31.28 4.77
N LEU A 144 -20.58 30.71 5.88
CA LEU A 144 -22.01 30.59 6.13
C LEU A 144 -22.68 31.98 6.13
N ALA A 145 -22.03 32.98 6.72
CA ALA A 145 -22.53 34.36 6.74
C ALA A 145 -22.56 35.01 5.35
N GLN A 146 -21.70 34.55 4.41
CA GLN A 146 -21.65 35.03 3.02
C GLN A 146 -22.59 34.25 2.08
N GLY A 147 -23.38 33.28 2.57
CA GLY A 147 -24.26 32.44 1.76
C GLY A 147 -23.52 31.49 0.79
N LYS A 148 -22.22 31.31 0.94
CA LYS A 148 -21.42 30.37 0.15
C LYS A 148 -21.58 28.95 0.70
N VAL A 149 -22.24 28.08 -0.05
CA VAL A 149 -22.72 26.76 0.41
C VAL A 149 -21.68 25.64 0.25
N ASP A 150 -20.51 25.86 -0.40
CA ASP A 150 -19.50 24.80 -0.52
C ASP A 150 -18.61 24.73 0.73
N PRO A 151 -18.91 23.78 1.65
CA PRO A 151 -18.20 23.69 2.91
C PRO A 151 -16.83 23.01 2.79
N ASP A 152 -16.50 22.38 1.67
CA ASP A 152 -15.27 21.60 1.51
C ASP A 152 -14.08 22.46 1.03
N ASN A 153 -14.34 23.67 0.51
CA ASN A 153 -13.29 24.60 0.09
C ASN A 153 -12.86 25.53 1.23
N VAL A 154 -12.24 25.00 2.29
CA VAL A 154 -11.76 25.73 3.48
C VAL A 154 -10.43 26.45 3.25
N THR A 155 -9.91 26.47 2.00
CA THR A 155 -8.54 26.86 1.67
C THR A 155 -8.39 28.25 1.04
N GLU A 156 -9.43 29.09 1.00
CA GLU A 156 -9.28 30.44 0.47
C GLU A 156 -8.42 31.32 1.38
N ASP A 157 -7.48 32.03 0.77
CA ASP A 157 -6.59 32.97 1.42
C ASP A 157 -7.37 34.16 2.05
N ARG A 158 -6.90 34.64 3.20
CA ARG A 158 -7.41 35.88 3.80
C ARG A 158 -6.99 37.10 3.00
N PRO A 159 -7.68 38.23 3.15
CA PRO A 159 -7.30 39.47 2.46
C PRO A 159 -5.87 39.92 2.76
N ALA A 160 -5.18 40.45 1.76
CA ALA A 160 -3.82 40.97 1.89
C ALA A 160 -3.66 42.05 2.97
N ALA A 161 -4.74 42.81 3.28
CA ALA A 161 -4.77 43.80 4.36
C ALA A 161 -4.45 43.26 5.74
N ASP A 162 -4.80 42.00 6.02
CA ASP A 162 -4.48 41.35 7.31
C ASP A 162 -3.00 41.03 7.43
N LEU A 163 -2.34 40.69 6.34
CA LEU A 163 -0.89 40.44 6.26
C LEU A 163 -0.10 41.72 6.54
N GLU A 164 -0.53 42.86 6.02
CA GLU A 164 0.10 44.15 6.23
C GLU A 164 -0.01 44.59 7.67
N LYS A 165 -1.21 44.51 8.31
CA LYS A 165 -1.41 44.81 9.71
C LYS A 165 -0.54 43.98 10.64
N LEU A 166 -0.42 42.65 10.34
CA LEU A 166 0.43 41.77 11.11
C LEU A 166 1.91 42.12 10.94
N GLY A 167 2.34 42.44 9.71
CA GLY A 167 3.67 42.94 9.45
C GLY A 167 4.00 44.21 10.24
N GLN A 168 3.04 45.13 10.38
CA GLN A 168 3.20 46.35 11.15
C GLN A 168 3.36 46.13 12.67
N SER A 169 2.85 45.00 13.20
CA SER A 169 3.02 44.62 14.60
C SER A 169 4.39 44.10 14.96
N LEU A 170 5.23 43.77 13.95
CA LEU A 170 6.60 43.31 14.18
C LEU A 170 7.56 44.48 14.45
N PRO A 171 8.63 44.28 15.24
CA PRO A 171 9.72 45.22 15.37
C PRO A 171 10.30 45.65 14.01
N PRO A 172 10.81 46.88 13.85
CA PRO A 172 11.24 47.39 12.55
C PRO A 172 12.18 46.51 11.77
N ALA A 173 13.21 45.94 12.44
CA ALA A 173 14.18 45.02 11.79
C ALA A 173 13.51 43.70 11.33
N GLN A 174 12.56 43.16 12.11
CA GLN A 174 11.82 41.95 11.73
C GLN A 174 10.82 42.22 10.62
N ARG A 175 10.23 43.41 10.61
CA ARG A 175 9.32 43.88 9.56
C ARG A 175 10.02 43.95 8.21
N GLU A 176 11.22 44.50 8.16
CA GLU A 176 12.04 44.56 6.94
C GLU A 176 12.29 43.16 6.38
N ILE A 177 12.72 42.20 7.22
CA ILE A 177 12.92 40.80 6.81
C ILE A 177 11.59 40.20 6.31
N PHE A 178 10.50 40.45 7.01
CA PHE A 178 9.19 39.90 6.66
C PHE A 178 8.70 40.40 5.30
N GLN A 179 8.90 41.67 4.97
CA GLN A 179 8.48 42.28 3.72
C GLN A 179 9.44 41.92 2.57
N ASN A 180 10.73 42.15 2.74
CA ASN A 180 11.73 42.17 1.66
C ASN A 180 12.77 41.05 1.73
N GLY A 181 12.83 40.29 2.83
CA GLY A 181 13.80 39.22 3.03
C GLY A 181 13.63 38.05 2.06
N LYS A 182 14.71 37.32 1.82
CA LYS A 182 14.71 36.05 1.07
C LYS A 182 13.95 34.96 1.84
N PRO A 183 13.52 33.87 1.18
CA PRO A 183 12.81 32.78 1.86
C PRO A 183 13.50 32.22 3.10
N ASP A 184 14.83 32.03 3.06
CA ASP A 184 15.64 31.56 4.19
C ASP A 184 15.63 32.53 5.38
N GLN A 185 15.73 33.83 5.12
CA GLN A 185 15.67 34.86 6.14
C GLN A 185 14.26 34.93 6.78
N LYS A 186 13.20 34.81 5.96
CA LYS A 186 11.81 34.75 6.44
C LYS A 186 11.55 33.51 7.30
N VAL A 187 12.14 32.37 6.92
CA VAL A 187 12.05 31.13 7.71
C VAL A 187 12.76 31.32 9.05
N ALA A 188 14.00 31.82 9.06
CA ALA A 188 14.73 32.10 10.31
C ALA A 188 13.96 33.06 11.24
N LEU A 189 13.33 34.10 10.67
CA LEU A 189 12.47 34.99 11.44
C LEU A 189 11.25 34.23 12.00
N LEU A 190 10.53 33.48 11.19
CA LEU A 190 9.38 32.71 11.65
C LEU A 190 9.74 31.73 12.76
N GLU A 191 10.85 31.03 12.63
CA GLU A 191 11.34 30.05 13.62
C GLU A 191 11.78 30.70 14.94
N SER A 192 12.15 31.97 14.93
CA SER A 192 12.42 32.75 16.16
C SER A 192 11.16 33.19 16.91
N LEU A 193 9.98 33.11 16.27
CA LEU A 193 8.70 33.52 16.86
C LEU A 193 8.02 32.35 17.58
N SER A 194 7.11 32.69 18.49
CA SER A 194 6.26 31.68 19.14
C SER A 194 5.39 30.94 18.13
N ALA A 195 4.98 29.72 18.45
CA ALA A 195 4.06 28.94 17.60
C ALA A 195 2.78 29.74 17.25
N THR A 196 2.28 30.53 18.18
CA THR A 196 1.13 31.44 17.98
C THR A 196 1.38 32.44 16.87
N GLN A 197 2.46 33.18 16.96
CA GLN A 197 2.82 34.20 15.98
C GLN A 197 3.11 33.58 14.60
N GLN A 198 3.73 32.38 14.57
CA GLN A 198 3.92 31.64 13.33
C GLN A 198 2.60 31.32 12.63
N TYR A 199 1.62 30.77 13.38
CA TYR A 199 0.29 30.51 12.83
C TYR A 199 -0.42 31.77 12.37
N ASP A 200 -0.32 32.88 13.12
CA ASP A 200 -0.97 34.14 12.77
C ASP A 200 -0.43 34.70 11.45
N ILE A 201 0.88 34.68 11.28
CA ILE A 201 1.54 35.12 10.05
C ILE A 201 1.25 34.19 8.89
N LEU A 202 1.40 32.88 9.09
CA LEU A 202 1.19 31.89 8.03
C LEU A 202 -0.27 31.85 7.55
N ASP A 203 -1.24 32.09 8.44
CA ASP A 203 -2.66 32.05 8.10
C ASP A 203 -3.09 33.17 7.15
N VAL A 204 -2.54 34.38 7.33
CA VAL A 204 -2.82 35.53 6.46
C VAL A 204 -1.90 35.60 5.24
N MET A 205 -0.83 34.79 5.23
CA MET A 205 0.13 34.77 4.10
C MET A 205 -0.51 34.10 2.88
N PRO A 206 -0.43 34.71 1.67
CA PRO A 206 -0.89 34.08 0.44
C PRO A 206 -0.24 32.74 0.18
N ARG A 207 -1.01 31.78 -0.37
CA ARG A 207 -0.56 30.39 -0.63
C ARG A 207 0.79 30.32 -1.37
N GLY A 208 0.97 31.13 -2.40
CA GLY A 208 2.24 31.17 -3.16
C GLY A 208 3.44 31.58 -2.32
N LYS A 209 3.27 32.53 -1.39
CA LYS A 209 4.33 32.95 -0.45
C LYS A 209 4.62 31.87 0.58
N ARG A 210 3.59 31.18 1.12
CA ARG A 210 3.78 30.02 2.00
C ARG A 210 4.53 28.89 1.29
N GLN A 211 4.19 28.62 0.03
CA GLN A 211 4.87 27.58 -0.76
C GLN A 211 6.35 27.89 -0.97
N ALA A 212 6.72 29.15 -1.16
CA ALA A 212 8.13 29.54 -1.28
C ALA A 212 8.95 29.29 0.01
N LEU A 213 8.31 29.38 1.19
CA LEU A 213 8.95 29.07 2.47
C LEU A 213 9.12 27.57 2.68
N PHE A 214 8.25 26.77 2.14
CA PHE A 214 8.15 25.33 2.38
C PHE A 214 9.46 24.58 2.09
N THR A 215 10.17 24.99 1.05
CA THR A 215 11.41 24.32 0.61
C THR A 215 12.58 24.49 1.55
N VAL A 216 12.60 25.57 2.30
CA VAL A 216 13.71 25.94 3.21
C VAL A 216 13.33 25.87 4.69
N ALA A 217 12.05 25.62 4.99
CA ALA A 217 11.52 25.53 6.34
C ALA A 217 11.97 24.27 7.08
N SER A 218 12.09 24.35 8.42
CA SER A 218 12.27 23.17 9.27
C SER A 218 11.05 22.23 9.20
N PRO A 219 11.20 20.97 9.60
CA PRO A 219 10.07 20.01 9.62
C PRO A 219 8.85 20.54 10.40
N GLN A 220 9.06 21.21 11.55
CA GLN A 220 7.98 21.78 12.35
C GLN A 220 7.24 22.91 11.61
N LEU A 221 7.98 23.83 11.00
CA LEU A 221 7.38 24.93 10.25
C LEU A 221 6.66 24.42 9.00
N ARG A 222 7.20 23.43 8.30
CA ARG A 222 6.52 22.75 7.19
C ARG A 222 5.19 22.15 7.62
N ARG A 223 5.15 21.48 8.77
CA ARG A 223 3.91 20.90 9.32
C ARG A 223 2.86 21.99 9.56
N ARG A 224 3.23 23.14 10.13
CA ARG A 224 2.31 24.26 10.33
C ARG A 224 1.79 24.82 9.00
N ILE A 225 2.65 24.91 8.00
CA ILE A 225 2.24 25.30 6.64
C ILE A 225 1.25 24.28 6.05
N GLN A 226 1.53 22.99 6.16
CA GLN A 226 0.64 21.92 5.67
C GLN A 226 -0.73 21.96 6.33
N LEU A 227 -0.78 22.10 7.65
CA LEU A 227 -2.00 22.22 8.42
C LEU A 227 -2.91 23.34 7.88
N LEU A 228 -2.33 24.50 7.55
CA LEU A 228 -3.07 25.66 7.07
C LEU A 228 -3.47 25.57 5.60
N GLN A 229 -2.75 24.80 4.78
CA GLN A 229 -3.01 24.67 3.33
C GLN A 229 -4.04 23.61 2.98
N GLY A 230 -3.97 22.43 3.60
CA GLY A 230 -4.78 21.27 3.27
C GLY A 230 -5.74 20.82 4.37
N GLY A 231 -5.72 21.49 5.51
CA GLY A 231 -6.45 21.07 6.70
C GLY A 231 -5.72 19.99 7.51
N PRO A 232 -6.19 19.76 8.76
CA PRO A 232 -5.51 18.83 9.68
C PRO A 232 -5.32 17.42 9.14
N GLN A 233 -6.34 16.87 8.49
CA GLN A 233 -6.27 15.51 7.90
C GLN A 233 -5.17 15.34 6.85
N GLN A 234 -4.74 16.42 6.19
CA GLN A 234 -3.67 16.35 5.17
C GLN A 234 -2.33 15.97 5.78
N VAL A 235 -2.09 16.32 7.03
CA VAL A 235 -0.87 15.94 7.75
C VAL A 235 -0.77 14.43 7.91
N VAL A 236 -1.88 13.77 8.30
CA VAL A 236 -1.91 12.31 8.46
C VAL A 236 -1.56 11.61 7.14
N ASN A 237 -2.16 12.05 6.04
CA ASN A 237 -1.92 11.46 4.72
C ASN A 237 -0.49 11.72 4.22
N SER A 238 0.05 12.92 4.49
CA SER A 238 1.42 13.28 4.09
C SER A 238 2.45 12.48 4.86
N ASP A 239 2.32 12.38 6.18
CA ASP A 239 3.24 11.61 7.02
C ASP A 239 3.29 10.15 6.58
N LEU A 240 2.14 9.54 6.30
CA LEU A 240 2.06 8.15 5.84
C LEU A 240 2.82 7.96 4.52
N ALA A 241 2.56 8.79 3.52
CA ALA A 241 3.17 8.66 2.20
C ALA A 241 4.67 9.03 2.21
N GLU A 242 5.06 10.06 2.97
CA GLU A 242 6.48 10.41 3.15
C GLU A 242 7.23 9.32 3.91
N GLY A 243 6.61 8.76 4.95
CA GLY A 243 7.17 7.65 5.71
C GLY A 243 7.46 6.43 4.85
N LYS A 244 6.53 6.03 3.96
CA LYS A 244 6.74 4.95 3.00
C LYS A 244 7.91 5.24 2.06
N LEU A 245 7.98 6.45 1.52
CA LEU A 245 9.08 6.87 0.64
C LEU A 245 10.43 6.83 1.37
N PHE A 246 10.51 7.37 2.59
CA PHE A 246 11.75 7.36 3.36
C PHE A 246 12.20 5.93 3.70
N ARG A 247 11.29 5.03 4.04
CA ARG A 247 11.60 3.62 4.28
C ARG A 247 12.14 2.95 3.01
N ALA A 248 11.50 3.13 1.87
CA ALA A 248 11.96 2.59 0.59
C ALA A 248 13.37 3.06 0.23
N VAL A 249 13.70 4.32 0.52
CA VAL A 249 15.01 4.90 0.18
C VAL A 249 16.07 4.55 1.22
N TYR A 250 15.79 4.65 2.52
CA TYR A 250 16.81 4.65 3.57
C TYR A 250 16.89 3.37 4.40
N SER A 251 15.83 2.55 4.49
CA SER A 251 15.86 1.34 5.31
C SER A 251 16.97 0.37 4.91
N ASN A 252 17.58 -0.28 5.91
CA ASN A 252 18.46 -1.42 5.71
C ASN A 252 17.65 -2.74 5.55
N ARG A 253 16.40 -2.76 6.01
CA ARG A 253 15.46 -3.89 5.96
C ARG A 253 14.64 -3.85 4.67
N GLN A 254 15.33 -3.86 3.54
CA GLN A 254 14.72 -3.56 2.23
C GLN A 254 13.65 -4.56 1.81
N LEU A 255 13.86 -5.87 2.03
CA LEU A 255 12.86 -6.88 1.70
C LEU A 255 11.57 -6.70 2.53
N GLU A 256 11.68 -6.32 3.80
CA GLU A 256 10.53 -5.99 4.64
C GLU A 256 9.72 -4.83 4.03
N GLU A 257 10.39 -3.80 3.52
CA GLU A 257 9.72 -2.66 2.88
C GLU A 257 9.05 -3.03 1.55
N VAL A 258 9.72 -3.85 0.72
CA VAL A 258 9.16 -4.36 -0.54
C VAL A 258 7.95 -5.27 -0.29
N LEU A 259 8.04 -6.13 0.73
CA LEU A 259 6.93 -7.00 1.12
C LEU A 259 5.78 -6.23 1.79
N THR A 260 6.08 -5.19 2.57
CA THR A 260 5.04 -4.32 3.14
C THR A 260 4.25 -3.64 2.02
N ASP A 261 4.92 -3.16 0.98
CA ASP A 261 4.27 -2.61 -0.20
C ASP A 261 3.44 -3.65 -0.95
N PHE A 262 4.00 -4.84 -1.19
CA PHE A 262 3.32 -5.94 -1.86
C PHE A 262 2.06 -6.39 -1.11
N TRP A 263 2.16 -6.63 0.21
CA TRP A 263 1.03 -7.11 1.00
C TRP A 263 -0.01 -6.02 1.24
N TYR A 264 0.40 -4.76 1.41
CA TYR A 264 -0.55 -3.65 1.42
C TYR A 264 -1.35 -3.59 0.11
N ASN A 265 -0.68 -3.76 -1.03
CA ASN A 265 -1.31 -3.77 -2.35
C ASN A 265 -2.22 -4.98 -2.56
N HIS A 266 -1.84 -6.17 -2.05
CA HIS A 266 -2.65 -7.39 -2.09
C HIS A 266 -3.91 -7.27 -1.22
N PHE A 267 -3.82 -6.67 -0.06
CA PHE A 267 -4.92 -6.36 0.85
C PHE A 267 -5.25 -4.86 0.79
N ASN A 268 -5.47 -4.36 -0.42
CA ASN A 268 -5.60 -2.92 -0.67
C ASN A 268 -6.75 -2.29 0.11
N VAL A 269 -6.48 -1.13 0.70
CA VAL A 269 -7.45 -0.22 1.31
C VAL A 269 -7.28 1.17 0.71
N PHE A 270 -8.38 1.76 0.20
CA PHE A 270 -8.35 3.08 -0.39
C PHE A 270 -8.35 4.18 0.69
N LEU A 271 -7.24 4.90 0.81
CA LEU A 271 -6.99 5.93 1.81
C LEU A 271 -8.09 6.99 1.90
N ASP A 272 -8.64 7.43 0.77
CA ASP A 272 -9.60 8.54 0.74
C ASP A 272 -11.06 8.10 0.99
N LYS A 273 -11.33 6.83 1.30
CA LYS A 273 -12.67 6.38 1.72
C LYS A 273 -12.95 6.78 3.17
N GLY A 274 -13.53 7.94 3.37
CA GLY A 274 -14.10 8.38 4.66
C GLY A 274 -13.14 8.25 5.86
N ALA A 275 -13.45 7.33 6.77
CA ALA A 275 -12.69 7.10 7.99
C ALA A 275 -11.33 6.42 7.77
N ASP A 276 -11.12 5.75 6.64
CA ASP A 276 -9.86 5.08 6.30
C ASP A 276 -8.66 6.02 6.30
N ARG A 277 -8.89 7.32 6.07
CA ARG A 277 -7.85 8.37 6.18
C ARG A 277 -7.10 8.37 7.51
N TYR A 278 -7.71 7.85 8.56
CA TYR A 278 -7.09 7.77 9.90
C TYR A 278 -6.73 6.34 10.29
N MET A 279 -7.26 5.34 9.57
CA MET A 279 -7.05 3.94 9.89
C MET A 279 -5.93 3.30 9.07
N VAL A 280 -5.61 3.83 7.88
CA VAL A 280 -4.59 3.25 6.97
C VAL A 280 -3.20 3.29 7.57
N THR A 281 -2.84 4.32 8.35
CA THR A 281 -1.52 4.38 9.02
C THR A 281 -1.32 3.22 9.99
N THR A 282 -2.31 2.96 10.85
CA THR A 282 -2.28 1.83 11.79
C THR A 282 -2.44 0.50 11.06
N TYR A 283 -3.18 0.45 9.96
CA TYR A 283 -3.32 -0.73 9.12
C TYR A 283 -1.97 -1.17 8.51
N GLU A 284 -1.21 -0.27 7.91
CA GLU A 284 0.12 -0.64 7.39
C GLU A 284 1.08 -0.97 8.52
N ARG A 285 1.11 -0.17 9.61
CA ARG A 285 2.07 -0.30 10.70
C ARG A 285 1.83 -1.54 11.55
N ASP A 286 0.58 -1.78 11.96
CA ASP A 286 0.25 -2.74 13.02
C ASP A 286 -0.35 -4.04 12.46
N VAL A 287 -0.88 -4.03 11.21
CA VAL A 287 -1.54 -5.17 10.60
C VAL A 287 -0.69 -5.79 9.49
N ILE A 288 -0.22 -5.00 8.53
CA ILE A 288 0.54 -5.54 7.39
C ILE A 288 2.00 -5.82 7.77
N ARG A 289 2.74 -4.81 8.21
CA ARG A 289 4.18 -4.87 8.44
C ARG A 289 4.63 -6.00 9.37
N PRO A 290 4.00 -6.26 10.51
CA PRO A 290 4.44 -7.33 11.43
C PRO A 290 4.29 -8.74 10.87
N HIS A 291 3.47 -8.92 9.82
CA HIS A 291 3.11 -10.24 9.30
C HIS A 291 3.72 -10.56 7.92
N VAL A 292 4.49 -9.64 7.31
CA VAL A 292 4.99 -9.80 5.92
C VAL A 292 5.88 -11.03 5.70
N LEU A 293 6.52 -11.55 6.74
CA LEU A 293 7.36 -12.75 6.76
C LEU A 293 6.89 -13.78 7.83
N GLY A 294 5.68 -13.61 8.35
CA GLY A 294 5.03 -14.53 9.28
C GLY A 294 4.25 -15.64 8.57
N THR A 295 3.15 -16.13 9.21
CA THR A 295 2.24 -17.06 8.55
C THR A 295 1.18 -16.30 7.74
N PHE A 296 0.77 -16.87 6.61
CA PHE A 296 -0.29 -16.26 5.80
C PHE A 296 -1.63 -16.20 6.56
N LYS A 297 -1.91 -17.19 7.38
CA LYS A 297 -3.12 -17.23 8.22
C LYS A 297 -3.18 -16.06 9.20
N ASP A 298 -2.06 -15.73 9.85
CA ASP A 298 -2.01 -14.60 10.79
C ASP A 298 -2.19 -13.28 10.06
N LEU A 299 -1.55 -13.11 8.91
CA LEU A 299 -1.73 -11.93 8.05
C LEU A 299 -3.18 -11.78 7.60
N LEU A 300 -3.81 -12.87 7.12
CA LEU A 300 -5.20 -12.89 6.66
C LEU A 300 -6.16 -12.55 7.80
N LEU A 301 -5.95 -13.12 9.00
CA LEU A 301 -6.76 -12.84 10.18
C LEU A 301 -6.62 -11.38 10.63
N ALA A 302 -5.38 -10.88 10.69
CA ALA A 302 -5.11 -9.51 11.10
C ALA A 302 -5.77 -8.50 10.14
N THR A 303 -5.73 -8.77 8.83
CA THR A 303 -6.42 -7.93 7.82
C THR A 303 -7.93 -8.01 7.95
N ALA A 304 -8.49 -9.22 8.18
CA ALA A 304 -9.92 -9.44 8.35
C ALA A 304 -10.49 -8.74 9.59
N GLN A 305 -9.72 -8.63 10.66
CA GLN A 305 -10.11 -7.93 11.88
C GLN A 305 -9.78 -6.43 11.86
N SER A 306 -9.08 -5.96 10.83
CA SER A 306 -8.72 -4.54 10.76
C SER A 306 -9.93 -3.65 10.55
N PRO A 307 -10.10 -2.59 11.36
CA PRO A 307 -11.13 -1.58 11.13
C PRO A 307 -11.07 -0.96 9.72
N ALA A 308 -9.87 -0.74 9.18
CA ALA A 308 -9.69 -0.21 7.84
C ALA A 308 -10.31 -1.13 6.78
N MET A 309 -9.99 -2.43 6.79
CA MET A 309 -10.54 -3.39 5.82
C MET A 309 -12.06 -3.55 5.97
N LEU A 310 -12.56 -3.67 7.20
CA LEU A 310 -13.99 -3.79 7.48
C LEU A 310 -14.79 -2.56 7.02
N PHE A 311 -14.21 -1.37 7.13
CA PHE A 311 -14.82 -0.13 6.65
C PHE A 311 -14.71 -0.03 5.12
N TYR A 312 -13.55 -0.34 4.57
CA TYR A 312 -13.30 -0.24 3.13
C TYR A 312 -14.22 -1.15 2.32
N LEU A 313 -14.45 -2.39 2.76
CA LEU A 313 -15.34 -3.35 2.07
C LEU A 313 -16.78 -3.35 2.62
N ASP A 314 -17.15 -2.32 3.41
CA ASP A 314 -18.49 -2.10 3.96
C ASP A 314 -19.03 -3.26 4.83
N ASN A 315 -18.16 -4.13 5.36
CA ASN A 315 -18.60 -5.23 6.24
C ASN A 315 -19.26 -4.75 7.54
N THR A 316 -18.96 -3.53 7.96
CA THR A 316 -19.62 -2.88 9.11
C THR A 316 -21.13 -2.73 8.96
N GLN A 317 -21.64 -2.85 7.75
CA GLN A 317 -23.07 -2.79 7.43
C GLN A 317 -23.71 -4.18 7.30
N SER A 318 -22.91 -5.27 7.32
CA SER A 318 -23.35 -6.65 7.15
C SER A 318 -24.07 -7.15 8.39
N VAL A 319 -25.32 -7.60 8.22
CA VAL A 319 -26.17 -8.14 9.29
C VAL A 319 -26.85 -9.41 8.81
N ALA A 320 -27.27 -10.25 9.76
CA ALA A 320 -27.99 -11.48 9.46
C ALA A 320 -29.22 -11.24 8.57
N PRO A 321 -29.54 -12.16 7.63
CA PRO A 321 -30.74 -12.08 6.81
C PRO A 321 -31.99 -11.92 7.67
N GLY A 322 -32.89 -11.00 7.26
CA GLY A 322 -34.14 -10.71 7.99
C GLY A 322 -34.04 -9.60 9.05
N MET A 323 -32.81 -9.20 9.46
CA MET A 323 -32.62 -8.04 10.36
C MET A 323 -32.67 -6.70 9.62
N ASP A 324 -32.73 -6.72 8.31
CA ASP A 324 -32.85 -5.56 7.42
C ASP A 324 -34.22 -4.90 7.42
N LYS A 325 -35.25 -5.55 7.98
CA LYS A 325 -36.64 -5.07 7.96
C LYS A 325 -36.82 -3.91 8.95
N ARG A 326 -37.08 -2.71 8.43
CA ARG A 326 -37.53 -1.58 9.24
C ARG A 326 -39.06 -1.61 9.42
N PRO A 327 -39.57 -1.26 10.62
CA PRO A 327 -41.02 -1.29 10.88
C PRO A 327 -41.88 -0.42 9.95
N ASN A 328 -41.30 0.55 9.24
CA ASN A 328 -42.01 1.58 8.49
C ASN A 328 -41.82 1.50 6.97
N GLY A 329 -41.45 0.34 6.39
CA GLY A 329 -41.36 0.15 4.93
C GLY A 329 -40.27 0.98 4.22
N LYS A 330 -39.40 1.71 4.95
CA LYS A 330 -38.25 2.37 4.36
C LYS A 330 -37.21 1.34 3.94
N LYS A 331 -36.52 1.59 2.80
CA LYS A 331 -35.46 0.70 2.32
C LYS A 331 -34.48 0.39 3.47
N PRO A 332 -34.08 -0.88 3.63
CA PRO A 332 -33.12 -1.26 4.66
C PRO A 332 -31.80 -0.50 4.43
N SER A 333 -31.20 -0.01 5.50
CA SER A 333 -29.88 0.65 5.45
C SER A 333 -28.75 -0.35 5.68
N ARG A 334 -29.09 -1.59 6.01
CA ARG A 334 -28.19 -2.70 6.32
C ARG A 334 -28.79 -3.98 5.77
N GLY A 335 -27.95 -4.94 5.40
CA GLY A 335 -28.34 -6.24 4.90
C GLY A 335 -27.12 -7.15 4.86
N LEU A 336 -27.25 -8.36 4.35
CA LEU A 336 -26.10 -9.20 4.10
C LEU A 336 -25.21 -8.54 3.04
N ASN A 337 -23.96 -8.31 3.38
CA ASN A 337 -22.98 -7.72 2.46
C ASN A 337 -22.04 -8.82 1.93
N GLU A 338 -22.26 -9.21 0.68
CA GLU A 338 -21.45 -10.22 0.01
C GLU A 338 -20.10 -9.68 -0.49
N ASN A 339 -19.93 -8.36 -0.55
CA ASN A 339 -18.71 -7.76 -1.12
C ASN A 339 -17.46 -8.23 -0.37
N TYR A 340 -17.49 -8.13 0.97
CA TYR A 340 -16.36 -8.59 1.78
C TYR A 340 -16.09 -10.10 1.59
N GLY A 341 -17.13 -10.94 1.60
CA GLY A 341 -17.00 -12.38 1.39
C GLY A 341 -16.40 -12.72 0.03
N ARG A 342 -16.83 -12.02 -1.01
CA ARG A 342 -16.31 -12.16 -2.38
C ARG A 342 -14.82 -11.79 -2.45
N GLU A 343 -14.46 -10.60 -1.99
CA GLU A 343 -13.08 -10.13 -2.05
C GLU A 343 -12.13 -11.00 -1.21
N LEU A 344 -12.60 -11.49 -0.06
CA LEU A 344 -11.84 -12.42 0.77
C LEU A 344 -11.50 -13.72 0.04
N MET A 345 -12.46 -14.27 -0.74
CA MET A 345 -12.24 -15.49 -1.50
C MET A 345 -11.51 -15.23 -2.81
N GLU A 346 -11.90 -14.22 -3.56
CA GLU A 346 -11.43 -13.96 -4.91
C GLU A 346 -10.05 -13.29 -4.95
N LEU A 347 -9.86 -12.22 -4.19
CA LEU A 347 -8.64 -11.41 -4.27
C LEU A 347 -7.63 -11.75 -3.18
N HIS A 348 -8.11 -12.08 -1.98
CA HIS A 348 -7.22 -12.26 -0.85
C HIS A 348 -6.69 -13.70 -0.71
N THR A 349 -7.43 -14.73 -1.21
CA THR A 349 -7.09 -16.13 -0.96
C THR A 349 -7.09 -17.03 -2.20
N LEU A 350 -8.27 -17.45 -2.66
CA LEU A 350 -8.40 -18.54 -3.66
C LEU A 350 -8.02 -18.13 -5.08
N GLY A 351 -8.22 -16.86 -5.42
CA GLY A 351 -8.18 -16.38 -6.80
C GLY A 351 -9.52 -16.60 -7.54
N VAL A 352 -9.71 -15.92 -8.68
CA VAL A 352 -10.92 -16.01 -9.50
C VAL A 352 -11.26 -17.46 -9.88
N ASP A 353 -10.26 -18.27 -10.19
CA ASP A 353 -10.39 -19.68 -10.58
C ASP A 353 -10.30 -20.65 -9.40
N GLY A 354 -10.51 -20.16 -8.17
CA GLY A 354 -10.30 -20.91 -6.92
C GLY A 354 -11.30 -22.01 -6.60
N GLY A 355 -12.31 -22.24 -7.48
CA GLY A 355 -13.26 -23.34 -7.37
C GLY A 355 -14.43 -23.11 -6.40
N TYR A 356 -14.65 -21.87 -5.94
CA TYR A 356 -15.80 -21.47 -5.12
C TYR A 356 -17.01 -21.10 -5.97
N THR A 357 -18.19 -21.17 -5.37
CA THR A 357 -19.48 -20.84 -5.97
C THR A 357 -20.04 -19.52 -5.41
N GLN A 358 -21.07 -18.97 -6.07
CA GLN A 358 -21.81 -17.82 -5.52
C GLN A 358 -22.45 -18.17 -4.16
N GLN A 359 -22.84 -19.43 -3.95
CA GLN A 359 -23.35 -19.87 -2.66
C GLN A 359 -22.27 -19.79 -1.57
N ASP A 360 -21.03 -20.21 -1.87
CA ASP A 360 -19.92 -20.08 -0.91
C ASP A 360 -19.68 -18.62 -0.52
N VAL A 361 -19.77 -17.68 -1.48
CA VAL A 361 -19.66 -16.24 -1.19
C VAL A 361 -20.75 -15.79 -0.21
N THR A 362 -22.00 -16.21 -0.42
CA THR A 362 -23.10 -15.89 0.48
C THR A 362 -22.89 -16.51 1.88
N GLU A 363 -22.45 -17.76 1.96
CA GLU A 363 -22.18 -18.45 3.22
C GLU A 363 -21.01 -17.80 3.98
N VAL A 364 -19.95 -17.42 3.27
CA VAL A 364 -18.84 -16.64 3.86
C VAL A 364 -19.35 -15.30 4.39
N ALA A 365 -20.15 -14.57 3.60
CA ALA A 365 -20.72 -13.30 4.06
C ALA A 365 -21.58 -13.47 5.33
N ARG A 366 -22.35 -14.57 5.45
CA ARG A 366 -23.10 -14.92 6.66
C ARG A 366 -22.19 -15.16 7.86
N CYS A 367 -21.02 -15.80 7.66
CA CYS A 367 -20.01 -16.03 8.71
C CYS A 367 -19.40 -14.73 9.24
N PHE A 368 -19.30 -13.70 8.40
CA PHE A 368 -18.73 -12.39 8.77
C PHE A 368 -19.76 -11.34 9.19
N THR A 369 -21.05 -11.69 9.25
CA THR A 369 -22.04 -10.81 9.89
C THR A 369 -21.67 -10.56 11.35
N GLY A 370 -21.88 -9.34 11.82
CA GLY A 370 -21.51 -8.95 13.19
C GLY A 370 -20.02 -8.59 13.39
N TRP A 371 -19.13 -8.88 12.43
CA TRP A 371 -17.78 -8.34 12.44
C TRP A 371 -17.84 -6.86 12.06
N THR A 372 -17.61 -5.99 13.02
CA THR A 372 -17.89 -4.56 12.87
C THR A 372 -16.85 -3.70 13.59
N ILE A 373 -17.07 -2.39 13.62
CA ILE A 373 -16.20 -1.41 14.24
C ILE A 373 -16.95 -0.68 15.34
N LYS A 374 -16.38 -0.66 16.53
CA LYS A 374 -16.77 0.22 17.62
C LYS A 374 -16.06 1.57 17.46
N GLU A 375 -16.74 2.64 17.82
CA GLU A 375 -16.14 3.98 17.88
C GLU A 375 -15.55 4.49 16.55
N LEU A 376 -16.17 4.16 15.42
CA LEU A 376 -15.70 4.52 14.08
C LEU A 376 -15.33 6.03 13.94
N ARG A 377 -16.07 6.93 14.62
CA ARG A 377 -15.84 8.38 14.54
C ARG A 377 -14.59 8.85 15.29
N THR A 378 -14.07 8.01 16.16
CA THR A 378 -12.91 8.29 17.01
C THR A 378 -11.76 7.33 16.78
N GLY A 379 -11.61 6.83 15.54
CA GLY A 379 -10.48 6.02 15.11
C GLY A 379 -10.78 4.54 14.86
N GLY A 380 -11.86 4.02 15.43
CA GLY A 380 -12.33 2.65 15.16
C GLY A 380 -11.51 1.54 15.82
N VAL A 381 -12.21 0.58 16.45
CA VAL A 381 -11.64 -0.66 16.99
C VAL A 381 -12.49 -1.83 16.52
N PHE A 382 -11.87 -2.97 16.21
CA PHE A 382 -12.60 -4.19 15.90
C PHE A 382 -13.56 -4.56 17.04
N GLN A 383 -14.77 -4.95 16.67
CA GLN A 383 -15.77 -5.50 17.59
C GLN A 383 -16.58 -6.58 16.88
N PHE A 384 -16.78 -7.70 17.56
CA PHE A 384 -17.83 -8.64 17.19
C PHE A 384 -19.13 -8.27 17.90
N ASN A 385 -20.22 -8.12 17.13
CA ASN A 385 -21.56 -7.86 17.65
C ASN A 385 -22.46 -9.07 17.40
N GLU A 386 -22.61 -9.90 18.40
CA GLU A 386 -23.38 -11.15 18.34
C GLU A 386 -24.84 -10.93 17.90
N ARG A 387 -25.45 -9.81 18.28
CA ARG A 387 -26.85 -9.49 17.89
C ARG A 387 -27.05 -9.29 16.39
N LEU A 388 -25.98 -8.97 15.66
CA LEU A 388 -26.01 -8.76 14.21
C LEU A 388 -25.59 -10.01 13.43
N HIS A 389 -25.11 -11.04 14.15
CA HIS A 389 -24.56 -12.25 13.55
C HIS A 389 -25.63 -13.25 13.16
N ASP A 390 -25.42 -13.93 12.03
CA ASP A 390 -26.26 -15.04 11.57
C ASP A 390 -25.93 -16.31 12.37
N GLN A 391 -26.91 -16.77 13.16
CA GLN A 391 -26.74 -17.93 14.05
C GLN A 391 -27.04 -19.28 13.38
N GLY A 392 -27.47 -19.30 12.10
CA GLY A 392 -27.80 -20.52 11.37
C GLY A 392 -26.58 -21.38 11.03
N GLU A 393 -26.79 -22.65 10.71
CA GLU A 393 -25.78 -23.51 10.09
C GLU A 393 -25.33 -22.92 8.76
N LYS A 394 -24.05 -23.07 8.40
CA LYS A 394 -23.44 -22.58 7.16
C LYS A 394 -22.57 -23.68 6.55
N SER A 395 -22.27 -23.56 5.27
CA SER A 395 -21.37 -24.47 4.56
C SER A 395 -20.46 -23.68 3.64
N VAL A 396 -19.13 -23.78 3.84
CA VAL A 396 -18.14 -23.06 3.05
C VAL A 396 -17.18 -24.06 2.42
N LEU A 397 -17.09 -24.07 1.10
CA LEU A 397 -16.26 -25.02 0.34
C LEU A 397 -16.49 -26.48 0.75
N GLY A 398 -17.75 -26.86 1.01
CA GLY A 398 -18.15 -28.19 1.45
C GLY A 398 -17.89 -28.49 2.96
N VAL A 399 -17.31 -27.58 3.70
CA VAL A 399 -17.08 -27.72 5.16
C VAL A 399 -18.27 -27.14 5.91
N LYS A 400 -18.92 -27.95 6.74
CA LYS A 400 -20.02 -27.51 7.61
C LYS A 400 -19.50 -26.68 8.78
N ILE A 401 -20.17 -25.56 9.04
CA ILE A 401 -19.99 -24.68 10.19
C ILE A 401 -21.27 -24.75 11.02
N PRO A 402 -21.23 -25.31 12.23
CA PRO A 402 -22.43 -25.52 13.06
C PRO A 402 -23.13 -24.20 13.40
N ALA A 403 -24.43 -24.29 13.67
CA ALA A 403 -25.21 -23.14 14.15
C ALA A 403 -24.69 -22.65 15.52
N ASN A 404 -24.92 -21.35 15.81
CA ASN A 404 -24.55 -20.67 17.06
C ASN A 404 -23.02 -20.60 17.32
N GLY A 405 -22.20 -20.57 16.26
CA GLY A 405 -20.74 -20.46 16.39
C GLY A 405 -20.25 -19.05 16.75
N GLY A 406 -21.03 -18.01 16.49
CA GLY A 406 -20.67 -16.63 16.80
C GLY A 406 -19.39 -16.19 16.07
N VAL A 407 -18.46 -15.55 16.78
CA VAL A 407 -17.19 -15.09 16.19
C VAL A 407 -16.36 -16.22 15.60
N SER A 408 -16.51 -17.46 16.09
CA SER A 408 -15.75 -18.61 15.59
C SER A 408 -16.11 -19.03 14.17
N ASP A 409 -17.27 -18.64 13.64
CA ASP A 409 -17.65 -18.89 12.25
C ASP A 409 -16.68 -18.18 11.29
N GLY A 410 -16.42 -16.91 11.51
CA GLY A 410 -15.43 -16.17 10.71
C GLY A 410 -14.02 -16.70 10.88
N LEU A 411 -13.61 -17.06 12.12
CA LEU A 411 -12.31 -17.69 12.39
C LEU A 411 -12.14 -19.01 11.64
N LYS A 412 -13.22 -19.83 11.57
CA LYS A 412 -13.21 -21.08 10.82
C LYS A 412 -13.09 -20.86 9.32
N VAL A 413 -13.74 -19.83 8.78
CA VAL A 413 -13.57 -19.45 7.38
C VAL A 413 -12.14 -19.05 7.08
N ILE A 414 -11.50 -18.22 7.92
CA ILE A 414 -10.09 -17.87 7.79
C ILE A 414 -9.21 -19.11 7.74
N ASP A 415 -9.47 -20.06 8.64
CA ASP A 415 -8.75 -21.34 8.70
C ASP A 415 -8.90 -22.16 7.41
N ILE A 416 -10.14 -22.33 6.93
CA ILE A 416 -10.43 -23.05 5.68
C ILE A 416 -9.73 -22.41 4.50
N LEU A 417 -9.80 -21.10 4.36
CA LEU A 417 -9.21 -20.37 3.24
C LEU A 417 -7.68 -20.37 3.29
N ALA A 418 -7.08 -20.16 4.45
CA ALA A 418 -5.62 -20.15 4.59
C ALA A 418 -4.98 -21.49 4.25
N HIS A 419 -5.66 -22.62 4.54
CA HIS A 419 -5.13 -23.96 4.26
C HIS A 419 -5.57 -24.53 2.90
N SER A 420 -6.31 -23.77 2.09
CA SER A 420 -6.74 -24.23 0.77
C SER A 420 -5.54 -24.40 -0.18
N PRO A 421 -5.45 -25.52 -0.91
CA PRO A 421 -4.45 -25.68 -1.97
C PRO A 421 -4.55 -24.60 -3.07
N ALA A 422 -5.75 -24.08 -3.33
CA ALA A 422 -5.97 -22.97 -4.26
C ALA A 422 -5.29 -21.69 -3.74
N THR A 423 -5.41 -21.40 -2.45
CA THR A 423 -4.72 -20.27 -1.79
C THR A 423 -3.20 -20.43 -1.87
N ALA A 424 -2.67 -21.61 -1.56
CA ALA A 424 -1.23 -21.86 -1.66
C ALA A 424 -0.69 -21.57 -3.08
N ARG A 425 -1.41 -21.99 -4.12
CA ARG A 425 -1.04 -21.71 -5.52
C ARG A 425 -1.22 -20.25 -5.91
N PHE A 426 -2.32 -19.62 -5.49
CA PHE A 426 -2.61 -18.22 -5.80
C PHE A 426 -1.58 -17.29 -5.19
N ILE A 427 -1.29 -17.44 -3.91
CA ILE A 427 -0.27 -16.65 -3.19
C ILE A 427 1.12 -16.89 -3.76
N SER A 428 1.50 -18.15 -4.01
CA SER A 428 2.79 -18.48 -4.64
C SER A 428 2.93 -17.85 -6.01
N ARG A 429 1.87 -17.88 -6.84
CA ARG A 429 1.85 -17.22 -8.15
C ARG A 429 1.98 -15.71 -8.02
N SER A 430 1.26 -15.09 -7.08
CA SER A 430 1.30 -13.64 -6.87
C SER A 430 2.71 -13.17 -6.46
N LEU A 431 3.36 -13.87 -5.53
CA LEU A 431 4.74 -13.62 -5.13
C LEU A 431 5.72 -13.85 -6.30
N ALA A 432 5.59 -14.95 -7.04
CA ALA A 432 6.45 -15.22 -8.19
C ALA A 432 6.22 -14.19 -9.32
N THR A 433 4.99 -13.69 -9.50
CA THR A 433 4.71 -12.60 -10.44
C THR A 433 5.41 -11.31 -10.01
N ARG A 434 5.41 -10.99 -8.72
CA ARG A 434 6.09 -9.79 -8.21
C ARG A 434 7.61 -9.89 -8.32
N PHE A 435 8.19 -11.04 -7.94
CA PHE A 435 9.63 -11.15 -7.72
C PHE A 435 10.41 -11.82 -8.86
N VAL A 436 9.78 -12.59 -9.74
CA VAL A 436 10.49 -13.38 -10.76
C VAL A 436 10.15 -12.93 -12.18
N SER A 437 8.89 -13.05 -12.58
CA SER A 437 8.46 -12.82 -13.97
C SER A 437 6.97 -12.53 -14.04
N ASP A 438 6.52 -11.72 -15.01
CA ASP A 438 5.09 -11.47 -15.25
C ASP A 438 4.32 -12.78 -15.58
N ASN A 439 5.04 -13.82 -16.02
CA ASN A 439 4.50 -15.15 -16.31
C ASN A 439 5.39 -16.23 -15.65
N PRO A 440 5.28 -16.42 -14.32
CA PRO A 440 6.11 -17.43 -13.63
C PRO A 440 5.76 -18.85 -14.10
N THR A 441 6.78 -19.72 -14.18
CA THR A 441 6.58 -21.10 -14.62
C THR A 441 5.69 -21.87 -13.63
N PRO A 442 4.83 -22.78 -14.12
CA PRO A 442 4.04 -23.65 -13.22
C PRO A 442 4.91 -24.43 -12.24
N ALA A 443 6.09 -24.90 -12.67
CA ALA A 443 7.01 -25.66 -11.83
C ALA A 443 7.51 -24.86 -10.62
N LEU A 444 7.81 -23.57 -10.79
CA LEU A 444 8.17 -22.68 -9.68
C LEU A 444 7.00 -22.48 -8.74
N VAL A 445 5.83 -22.16 -9.29
CA VAL A 445 4.60 -21.93 -8.50
C VAL A 445 4.24 -23.19 -7.68
N ASP A 446 4.32 -24.37 -8.29
CA ASP A 446 4.01 -25.64 -7.61
C ASP A 446 5.00 -25.95 -6.49
N ARG A 447 6.29 -25.67 -6.69
CA ARG A 447 7.32 -25.84 -5.66
C ARG A 447 7.09 -24.90 -4.48
N MET A 448 6.77 -23.62 -4.73
CA MET A 448 6.43 -22.64 -3.71
C MET A 448 5.16 -23.04 -2.97
N ALA A 449 4.11 -23.45 -3.68
CA ALA A 449 2.84 -23.88 -3.09
C ALA A 449 3.01 -25.15 -2.22
N ALA A 450 3.88 -26.08 -2.64
CA ALA A 450 4.21 -27.25 -1.81
C ALA A 450 4.93 -26.86 -0.50
N THR A 451 5.84 -25.87 -0.56
CA THR A 451 6.48 -25.33 0.66
C THR A 451 5.44 -24.65 1.53
N PHE A 452 4.63 -23.76 0.97
CA PHE A 452 3.55 -23.05 1.66
C PHE A 452 2.65 -24.04 2.43
N THR A 453 2.16 -25.08 1.76
CA THR A 453 1.30 -26.10 2.40
C THR A 453 2.05 -26.88 3.47
N LYS A 454 3.30 -27.29 3.23
CA LYS A 454 4.11 -28.09 4.16
C LYS A 454 4.46 -27.32 5.45
N THR A 455 4.59 -26.01 5.37
CA THR A 455 5.04 -25.15 6.45
C THR A 455 3.89 -24.33 7.08
N ASP A 456 2.64 -24.76 6.86
CA ASP A 456 1.45 -24.10 7.41
C ASP A 456 1.35 -22.61 7.02
N GLY A 457 1.67 -22.31 5.77
CA GLY A 457 1.60 -20.94 5.23
C GLY A 457 2.76 -20.03 5.65
N ASP A 458 3.91 -20.55 6.06
CA ASP A 458 5.10 -19.76 6.37
C ASP A 458 5.58 -19.00 5.13
N LEU A 459 5.42 -17.67 5.17
CA LEU A 459 5.78 -16.78 4.05
C LEU A 459 7.30 -16.67 3.88
N ARG A 460 8.06 -16.68 4.97
CA ARG A 460 9.53 -16.65 4.95
C ARG A 460 10.09 -17.88 4.25
N ALA A 461 9.60 -19.08 4.61
CA ALA A 461 10.00 -20.33 3.96
C ALA A 461 9.60 -20.38 2.48
N THR A 462 8.41 -19.85 2.15
CA THR A 462 7.92 -19.76 0.76
C THR A 462 8.79 -18.80 -0.06
N MET A 463 9.16 -17.64 0.48
CA MET A 463 10.07 -16.69 -0.17
C MET A 463 11.47 -17.27 -0.34
N LYS A 464 12.00 -17.96 0.66
CA LYS A 464 13.30 -18.65 0.58
C LYS A 464 13.30 -19.67 -0.56
N THR A 465 12.26 -20.50 -0.66
CA THR A 465 12.09 -21.46 -1.77
C THR A 465 12.15 -20.78 -3.13
N MET A 466 11.56 -19.60 -3.27
CA MET A 466 11.58 -18.81 -4.50
C MET A 466 12.99 -18.28 -4.81
N PHE A 467 13.68 -17.69 -3.84
CA PHE A 467 15.00 -17.11 -4.04
C PHE A 467 16.10 -18.14 -4.25
N GLU A 468 15.90 -19.38 -3.81
CA GLU A 468 16.80 -20.51 -4.06
C GLU A 468 16.48 -21.25 -5.37
N ALA A 469 15.34 -20.95 -6.00
CA ALA A 469 14.91 -21.63 -7.21
C ALA A 469 15.77 -21.26 -8.42
N PRO A 470 16.15 -22.23 -9.28
CA PRO A 470 16.94 -21.93 -10.47
C PRO A 470 16.23 -20.98 -11.45
N GLU A 471 14.91 -20.96 -11.48
CA GLU A 471 14.10 -20.06 -12.31
C GLU A 471 14.28 -18.58 -11.93
N PHE A 472 14.67 -18.29 -10.69
CA PHE A 472 14.96 -16.93 -10.24
C PHE A 472 16.21 -16.34 -10.92
N TYR A 473 17.17 -17.20 -11.35
CA TYR A 473 18.48 -16.82 -11.87
C TYR A 473 18.65 -17.14 -13.35
N THR A 474 17.59 -17.04 -14.14
CA THR A 474 17.66 -17.30 -15.58
C THR A 474 17.80 -16.02 -16.40
N PRO A 475 18.33 -16.09 -17.64
CA PRO A 475 18.26 -14.96 -18.57
C PRO A 475 16.83 -14.46 -18.82
N ALA A 476 15.83 -15.35 -18.71
CA ALA A 476 14.41 -15.02 -18.88
C ALA A 476 13.81 -14.25 -17.68
N SER A 477 14.45 -14.27 -16.52
CA SER A 477 14.04 -13.51 -15.32
C SER A 477 14.90 -12.26 -15.07
N PHE A 478 16.10 -12.19 -15.65
CA PHE A 478 17.05 -11.11 -15.44
C PHE A 478 16.68 -9.87 -16.26
N GLN A 479 16.51 -8.72 -15.60
CA GLN A 479 16.18 -7.42 -16.21
C GLN A 479 14.95 -7.46 -17.16
N THR A 480 13.94 -8.24 -16.81
CA THR A 480 12.76 -8.43 -17.66
C THR A 480 11.51 -7.74 -17.13
N LYS A 481 11.42 -7.54 -15.83
CA LYS A 481 10.29 -6.85 -15.22
C LYS A 481 10.47 -5.34 -15.23
N VAL A 482 9.45 -4.63 -15.66
CA VAL A 482 9.41 -3.17 -15.59
C VAL A 482 9.05 -2.74 -14.17
N LYS A 483 9.83 -1.82 -13.64
CA LYS A 483 9.58 -1.20 -12.33
C LYS A 483 8.27 -0.42 -12.35
N SER A 484 7.48 -0.50 -11.28
CA SER A 484 6.39 0.44 -11.06
C SER A 484 6.93 1.87 -10.94
N PRO A 485 6.11 2.92 -11.04
CA PRO A 485 6.56 4.29 -10.81
C PRO A 485 7.21 4.49 -9.43
N PHE A 486 6.68 3.86 -8.38
CA PHE A 486 7.26 3.93 -7.04
C PHE A 486 8.61 3.22 -6.96
N GLU A 487 8.72 2.01 -7.51
CA GLU A 487 9.98 1.27 -7.61
C GLU A 487 11.05 2.06 -8.39
N MET A 488 10.66 2.63 -9.52
CA MET A 488 11.56 3.44 -10.35
C MET A 488 12.06 4.66 -9.60
N MET A 489 11.17 5.40 -8.94
CA MET A 489 11.53 6.58 -8.15
C MET A 489 12.45 6.21 -6.99
N ALA A 490 12.09 5.24 -6.17
CA ALA A 490 12.92 4.79 -5.05
C ALA A 490 14.30 4.29 -5.53
N SER A 491 14.32 3.53 -6.64
CA SER A 491 15.55 3.05 -7.27
C SER A 491 16.45 4.20 -7.73
N ALA A 492 15.89 5.24 -8.36
CA ALA A 492 16.65 6.41 -8.80
C ALA A 492 17.24 7.20 -7.62
N LEU A 493 16.46 7.39 -6.56
CA LEU A 493 16.91 8.06 -5.33
C LEU A 493 18.03 7.27 -4.64
N ARG A 494 17.94 5.95 -4.60
CA ARG A 494 18.97 5.08 -4.03
C ARG A 494 20.24 5.06 -4.87
N ALA A 495 20.11 4.89 -6.19
CA ALA A 495 21.26 4.85 -7.11
C ALA A 495 22.04 6.17 -7.17
N THR A 496 21.41 7.30 -6.88
CA THR A 496 22.03 8.63 -6.84
C THR A 496 22.40 9.09 -5.44
N GLU A 497 22.24 8.24 -4.41
CA GLU A 497 22.41 8.61 -3.00
C GLU A 497 21.71 9.93 -2.64
N ALA A 498 20.51 10.10 -3.16
CA ALA A 498 19.76 11.34 -3.02
C ALA A 498 19.52 11.71 -1.56
N GLN A 499 19.85 12.94 -1.21
CA GLN A 499 19.48 13.55 0.06
C GLN A 499 18.05 14.08 -0.06
N VAL A 500 17.10 13.39 0.57
CA VAL A 500 15.69 13.77 0.58
C VAL A 500 15.39 14.44 1.92
N ASP A 501 15.35 15.77 1.93
CA ASP A 501 14.99 16.55 3.13
C ASP A 501 13.48 16.66 3.32
N TYR A 502 12.73 16.44 2.23
CA TYR A 502 11.32 16.62 2.17
C TYR A 502 10.70 15.73 1.09
N GLY A 503 9.88 14.77 1.49
CA GLY A 503 9.34 13.73 0.59
C GLY A 503 8.07 14.11 -0.16
N PHE A 504 7.32 15.12 0.30
CA PHE A 504 5.99 15.44 -0.24
C PHE A 504 6.00 15.76 -1.74
N ALA A 505 7.01 16.48 -2.23
CA ALA A 505 7.13 16.79 -3.65
C ALA A 505 7.31 15.52 -4.50
N LEU A 506 8.09 14.56 -4.02
CA LEU A 506 8.26 13.25 -4.64
C LEU A 506 6.96 12.45 -4.61
N VAL A 507 6.25 12.46 -3.48
CA VAL A 507 4.92 11.81 -3.37
C VAL A 507 3.92 12.41 -4.37
N GLN A 508 3.91 13.74 -4.55
CA GLN A 508 3.07 14.38 -5.57
C GLN A 508 3.51 14.00 -7.00
N GLN A 509 4.80 13.82 -7.22
CA GLN A 509 5.31 13.35 -8.51
C GLN A 509 4.82 11.94 -8.85
N LEU A 510 4.63 11.05 -7.86
CA LEU A 510 4.05 9.72 -8.09
C LEU A 510 2.63 9.77 -8.62
N ASN A 511 1.85 10.79 -8.25
CA ASN A 511 0.52 11.01 -8.84
C ASN A 511 0.62 11.25 -10.37
N THR A 512 1.61 12.06 -10.78
CA THR A 512 1.87 12.34 -12.20
C THR A 512 2.42 11.12 -12.94
N LEU A 513 3.19 10.29 -12.25
CA LEU A 513 3.74 9.04 -12.79
C LEU A 513 2.70 7.91 -12.86
N GLY A 514 1.50 8.09 -12.28
CA GLY A 514 0.38 7.15 -12.37
C GLY A 514 0.25 6.16 -11.21
N GLU A 515 1.01 6.34 -10.12
CA GLU A 515 0.94 5.49 -8.92
C GLU A 515 0.81 6.32 -7.64
N PRO A 516 -0.34 7.00 -7.43
CA PRO A 516 -0.58 7.71 -6.17
C PRO A 516 -0.62 6.73 -4.99
N LEU A 517 0.28 6.91 -4.01
CA LEU A 517 0.42 6.01 -2.87
C LEU A 517 -0.88 5.92 -2.06
N TYR A 518 -1.29 4.70 -1.72
CA TYR A 518 -2.51 4.37 -0.95
C TYR A 518 -3.83 4.79 -1.61
N ARG A 519 -3.82 5.15 -2.91
CA ARG A 519 -4.99 5.70 -3.61
C ARG A 519 -5.51 4.85 -4.76
N LYS A 520 -5.19 3.58 -4.77
CA LYS A 520 -5.88 2.63 -5.66
C LYS A 520 -7.29 2.43 -5.13
N VAL A 521 -8.29 2.77 -5.96
CA VAL A 521 -9.71 2.74 -5.55
C VAL A 521 -10.25 1.32 -5.50
N GLU A 522 -9.84 0.47 -6.44
CA GLU A 522 -10.31 -0.90 -6.56
C GLU A 522 -9.60 -1.83 -5.56
N PRO A 523 -10.29 -2.81 -4.98
CA PRO A 523 -9.70 -3.76 -4.03
C PRO A 523 -8.62 -4.66 -4.62
N THR A 524 -8.55 -4.76 -5.96
CA THR A 524 -7.49 -5.50 -6.66
C THR A 524 -6.08 -4.96 -6.44
N GLY A 525 -5.93 -3.73 -5.92
CA GLY A 525 -4.64 -3.06 -5.84
C GLY A 525 -4.06 -2.68 -7.21
N TYR A 526 -2.83 -2.20 -7.23
CA TYR A 526 -2.05 -1.94 -8.44
C TYR A 526 -1.52 -3.25 -9.04
N SER A 527 -1.34 -3.29 -10.37
CA SER A 527 -0.85 -4.48 -11.05
C SER A 527 0.61 -4.81 -10.66
N ASN A 528 0.87 -6.08 -10.39
CA ASN A 528 2.21 -6.62 -10.21
C ASN A 528 2.88 -7.00 -11.55
N LYS A 529 2.20 -6.85 -12.68
CA LYS A 529 2.77 -7.08 -14.00
C LYS A 529 3.45 -5.80 -14.51
N GLY A 530 4.73 -5.91 -14.82
CA GLY A 530 5.52 -4.77 -15.30
C GLY A 530 4.99 -4.19 -16.62
N SER A 531 4.42 -5.03 -17.50
CA SER A 531 3.83 -4.61 -18.77
C SER A 531 2.73 -3.56 -18.61
N ASP A 532 1.97 -3.59 -17.52
CA ASP A 532 0.83 -2.69 -17.30
C ASP A 532 1.27 -1.25 -16.99
N TRP A 533 2.54 -1.05 -16.67
CA TRP A 533 3.14 0.25 -16.37
C TRP A 533 3.77 0.95 -17.59
N LEU A 534 3.71 0.32 -18.78
CA LEU A 534 4.33 0.83 -19.99
C LEU A 534 3.29 1.42 -20.95
N ASN A 535 3.39 2.74 -21.13
CA ASN A 535 2.78 3.46 -22.22
C ASN A 535 3.63 4.70 -22.55
N SER A 536 3.41 5.34 -23.70
CA SER A 536 4.22 6.49 -24.15
C SER A 536 4.22 7.64 -23.16
N ALA A 537 3.08 7.94 -22.52
CA ALA A 537 2.97 9.03 -21.56
C ALA A 537 3.76 8.71 -20.27
N SER A 538 3.67 7.47 -19.78
CA SER A 538 4.42 7.06 -18.59
C SER A 538 5.93 7.05 -18.83
N LEU A 539 6.39 6.62 -20.00
CA LEU A 539 7.81 6.67 -20.34
C LEU A 539 8.34 8.11 -20.40
N LEU A 540 7.60 9.03 -21.03
CA LEU A 540 7.97 10.44 -21.05
C LEU A 540 8.02 11.04 -19.63
N ALA A 541 7.03 10.75 -18.80
CA ALA A 541 7.01 11.21 -17.40
C ALA A 541 8.21 10.70 -16.60
N ARG A 542 8.61 9.43 -16.77
CA ARG A 542 9.78 8.82 -16.14
C ARG A 542 11.09 9.47 -16.59
N MET A 543 11.23 9.74 -17.90
CA MET A 543 12.39 10.45 -18.43
C MET A 543 12.47 11.88 -17.89
N ASN A 544 11.35 12.60 -17.85
CA ASN A 544 11.29 13.95 -17.28
C ASN A 544 11.65 13.95 -15.78
N PHE A 545 11.22 12.95 -15.03
CA PHE A 545 11.63 12.79 -13.63
C PHE A 545 13.15 12.58 -13.51
N ALA A 546 13.75 11.70 -14.31
CA ALA A 546 15.20 11.47 -14.30
C ALA A 546 15.99 12.76 -14.58
N VAL A 547 15.57 13.54 -15.59
CA VAL A 547 16.16 14.83 -15.92
C VAL A 547 15.98 15.85 -14.78
N ALA A 548 14.79 15.91 -14.18
CA ALA A 548 14.53 16.83 -13.06
C ALA A 548 15.38 16.47 -11.84
N LEU A 549 15.51 15.18 -11.51
CA LEU A 549 16.30 14.69 -10.39
C LEU A 549 17.79 15.05 -10.54
N THR A 550 18.41 14.69 -11.67
CA THR A 550 19.84 14.89 -11.91
C THR A 550 20.24 16.37 -12.03
N ASN A 551 19.29 17.24 -12.38
CA ASN A 551 19.48 18.69 -12.42
C ASN A 551 19.06 19.39 -11.10
N ASN A 552 18.81 18.65 -10.02
CA ASN A 552 18.37 19.18 -8.73
C ASN A 552 17.11 20.07 -8.82
N LYS A 553 16.19 19.75 -9.74
CA LYS A 553 14.90 20.46 -9.92
C LYS A 553 13.74 19.84 -9.14
N VAL A 554 13.98 18.71 -8.44
CA VAL A 554 12.98 18.11 -7.56
C VAL A 554 13.06 18.77 -6.19
N GLN A 555 11.98 19.41 -5.77
CA GLN A 555 11.95 20.13 -4.50
C GLN A 555 12.26 19.21 -3.31
N GLY A 556 13.08 19.68 -2.37
CA GLY A 556 13.47 18.94 -1.16
C GLY A 556 14.37 17.74 -1.41
N THR A 557 14.92 17.62 -2.62
CA THR A 557 15.82 16.53 -3.00
C THR A 557 17.09 17.09 -3.62
N LYS A 558 18.24 16.60 -3.17
CA LYS A 558 19.55 16.97 -3.72
C LYS A 558 20.32 15.71 -4.11
N VAL A 559 20.95 15.76 -5.27
CA VAL A 559 21.84 14.71 -5.76
C VAL A 559 23.18 15.31 -6.17
N ASN A 560 24.25 14.52 -6.00
CA ASN A 560 25.61 14.90 -6.42
C ASN A 560 26.05 13.97 -7.57
N VAL A 561 25.37 14.08 -8.70
CA VAL A 561 25.65 13.29 -9.91
C VAL A 561 25.77 14.22 -11.11
N LYS A 562 26.45 13.76 -12.15
CA LYS A 562 26.51 14.51 -13.42
C LYS A 562 25.16 14.44 -14.13
N PRO A 563 24.76 15.50 -14.89
CA PRO A 563 23.48 15.50 -15.62
C PRO A 563 23.29 14.34 -16.60
N GLU A 564 24.39 13.80 -17.16
CA GLU A 564 24.38 12.67 -18.09
C GLU A 564 23.81 11.38 -17.46
N VAL A 565 23.84 11.26 -16.12
CA VAL A 565 23.21 10.16 -15.38
C VAL A 565 21.69 10.09 -15.67
N ALA A 566 21.07 11.19 -16.10
CA ALA A 566 19.66 11.19 -16.54
C ALA A 566 19.40 10.18 -17.66
N GLN A 567 20.35 10.01 -18.59
CA GLN A 567 20.23 9.05 -19.69
C GLN A 567 20.22 7.60 -19.17
N THR A 568 21.03 7.31 -18.16
CA THR A 568 21.02 6.00 -17.50
C THR A 568 19.70 5.77 -16.76
N LEU A 569 19.27 6.71 -15.92
CA LEU A 569 18.03 6.59 -15.14
C LEU A 569 16.78 6.53 -16.01
N GLY A 570 16.76 7.27 -17.13
CA GLY A 570 15.67 7.24 -18.13
C GLY A 570 15.77 6.07 -19.11
N GLY A 571 16.90 5.37 -19.15
CA GLY A 571 17.19 4.32 -20.11
C GLY A 571 16.46 3.01 -19.81
N PRO A 572 16.28 2.14 -20.84
CA PRO A 572 15.46 0.93 -20.74
C PRO A 572 16.01 -0.08 -19.72
N ASN A 573 17.31 -0.14 -19.50
CA ASN A 573 17.91 -1.05 -18.53
C ASN A 573 17.59 -0.66 -17.09
N PHE A 574 17.63 0.64 -16.76
CA PHE A 574 17.28 1.13 -15.43
C PHE A 574 15.78 0.99 -15.13
N GLN A 575 14.93 1.09 -16.16
CA GLN A 575 13.47 0.96 -16.02
C GLN A 575 13.03 -0.48 -15.72
N LYS A 576 13.95 -1.44 -15.81
CA LYS A 576 13.72 -2.85 -15.52
C LYS A 576 14.53 -3.32 -14.31
N HIS A 577 14.08 -4.42 -13.76
CA HIS A 577 14.78 -5.14 -12.71
C HIS A 577 14.65 -6.64 -12.85
#